data_3959d628018bd2dff0dcc69bd692a16d
#
_entry.id   3959d628018bd2dff0dcc69bd692a16d
#
_cell.length_a   1.000
_cell.length_b   1.000
_cell.length_c   1.000
_cell.angle_alpha   90.00
_cell.angle_beta   90.00
_cell.angle_gamma   90.00
#
_symmetry.space_group_name_H-M   'P 1'
#
loop_
_entity.id
_entity.type
_entity.pdbx_description
1 polymer ?
#
loop_
_entity_poly.entity_id
_entity_poly.type
_entity_poly.pdbx_seq_one_letter_code
_entity_poly.pdbx_strand_id
1 'polypeptide(L)'
;MEILEKIDKLRKEKGWSINYLALESGLTQSTLNNLYLRNTEPKISTLRAICGAFGITLSDFFKEEEKDDELLRKVKSLSPENKKALLQLLKNI
;
A
#
# COMPACT_ATOMS: atom_id res chain seq x y z
N MET A 1 -9.32 -7.38 4.70
CA MET A 1 -8.02 -8.00 4.34
C MET A 1 -7.04 -6.94 3.89
N GLU A 2 -5.85 -6.99 4.42
CA GLU A 2 -4.84 -5.95 4.20
C GLU A 2 -4.45 -5.73 2.74
N ILE A 3 -4.35 -6.82 1.96
CA ILE A 3 -3.98 -6.73 0.53
C ILE A 3 -5.05 -5.97 -0.26
N LEU A 4 -6.32 -6.30 -0.04
CA LEU A 4 -7.43 -5.64 -0.73
C LEU A 4 -7.55 -4.18 -0.31
N GLU A 5 -7.33 -3.87 0.96
CA GLU A 5 -7.33 -2.50 1.46
C GLU A 5 -6.23 -1.67 0.80
N LYS A 6 -5.06 -2.25 0.62
CA LYS A 6 -3.94 -1.57 -0.03
C LYS A 6 -4.19 -1.35 -1.52
N ILE A 7 -4.75 -2.35 -2.21
CA ILE A 7 -5.17 -2.19 -3.60
C ILE A 7 -6.18 -1.06 -3.72
N ASP A 8 -7.15 -1.03 -2.83
CA ASP A 8 -8.20 -0.01 -2.84
C ASP A 8 -7.63 1.39 -2.60
N LYS A 9 -6.70 1.50 -1.67
CA LYS A 9 -6.00 2.75 -1.38
C LYS A 9 -5.25 3.26 -2.60
N LEU A 10 -4.43 2.42 -3.23
CA LEU A 10 -3.66 2.79 -4.43
C LEU A 10 -4.59 3.18 -5.58
N ARG A 11 -5.69 2.45 -5.76
CA ARG A 11 -6.70 2.76 -6.77
C ARG A 11 -7.32 4.14 -6.54
N LYS A 12 -7.70 4.43 -5.31
CA LYS A 12 -8.30 5.73 -4.95
C LYS A 12 -7.32 6.88 -5.09
N GLU A 13 -6.05 6.67 -4.74
CA GLU A 13 -5.00 7.67 -4.94
C GLU A 13 -4.85 8.06 -6.41
N LYS A 14 -5.06 7.12 -7.32
CA LYS A 14 -5.01 7.37 -8.76
C LYS A 14 -6.34 7.89 -9.32
N GLY A 15 -7.39 7.92 -8.51
CA GLY A 15 -8.73 8.30 -8.96
C GLY A 15 -9.38 7.28 -9.89
N TRP A 16 -8.99 6.01 -9.81
CA TRP A 16 -9.48 4.96 -10.69
C TRP A 16 -10.70 4.26 -10.12
N SER A 17 -11.66 3.92 -10.98
CA SER A 17 -12.74 3.00 -10.64
C SER A 17 -12.22 1.56 -10.63
N ILE A 18 -13.01 0.65 -10.05
CA ILE A 18 -12.70 -0.79 -10.11
C ILE A 18 -12.66 -1.26 -11.57
N ASN A 19 -13.57 -0.78 -12.39
CA ASN A 19 -13.62 -1.12 -13.82
C ASN A 19 -12.35 -0.66 -14.55
N TYR A 20 -11.89 0.55 -14.25
CA TYR A 20 -10.68 1.07 -14.87
C TYR A 20 -9.45 0.28 -14.44
N LEU A 21 -9.36 -0.08 -13.16
CA LEU A 21 -8.27 -0.93 -12.69
C LEU A 21 -8.28 -2.29 -13.38
N ALA A 22 -9.45 -2.89 -13.58
CA ALA A 22 -9.58 -4.14 -14.32
C ALA A 22 -9.04 -3.99 -15.74
N LEU A 23 -9.45 -2.92 -16.43
CA LEU A 23 -9.01 -2.65 -17.79
C LEU A 23 -7.49 -2.50 -17.86
N GLU A 24 -6.90 -1.69 -17.00
CA GLU A 24 -5.45 -1.43 -16.99
C GLU A 24 -4.63 -2.66 -16.59
N SER A 25 -5.16 -3.53 -15.75
CA SER A 25 -4.48 -4.75 -15.34
C SER A 25 -4.71 -5.95 -16.28
N GLY A 26 -5.54 -5.77 -17.30
CA GLY A 26 -5.88 -6.86 -18.21
C GLY A 26 -6.74 -7.94 -17.57
N LEU A 27 -7.41 -7.63 -16.47
CA LEU A 27 -8.31 -8.54 -15.77
C LEU A 27 -9.76 -8.26 -16.15
N THR A 28 -10.63 -9.24 -15.92
CA THR A 28 -12.06 -9.01 -16.09
C THR A 28 -12.61 -8.27 -14.88
N GLN A 29 -13.65 -7.48 -15.10
CA GLN A 29 -14.36 -6.80 -14.02
C GLN A 29 -14.89 -7.79 -12.98
N SER A 30 -15.38 -8.96 -13.46
CA SER A 30 -15.87 -10.03 -12.59
C SER A 30 -14.79 -10.54 -11.64
N THR A 31 -13.55 -10.68 -12.10
CA THR A 31 -12.41 -11.12 -11.28
C THR A 31 -12.19 -10.17 -10.12
N LEU A 32 -12.12 -8.86 -10.37
CA LEU A 32 -11.93 -7.87 -9.32
C LEU A 32 -13.13 -7.78 -8.39
N ASN A 33 -14.34 -7.74 -8.94
CA ASN A 33 -15.56 -7.69 -8.13
C ASN A 33 -15.67 -8.89 -7.19
N ASN A 34 -15.32 -10.09 -7.66
CA ASN A 34 -15.33 -11.28 -6.82
C ASN A 34 -14.32 -11.22 -5.70
N LEU A 35 -13.13 -10.66 -5.92
CA LEU A 35 -12.15 -10.47 -4.85
C LEU A 35 -12.72 -9.61 -3.73
N TYR A 36 -13.35 -8.50 -4.08
CA TYR A 36 -13.96 -7.59 -3.10
C TYR A 36 -15.16 -8.23 -2.39
N LEU A 37 -16.04 -8.87 -3.15
CA LEU A 37 -17.25 -9.49 -2.59
C LEU A 37 -16.91 -10.62 -1.63
N ARG A 38 -15.94 -11.45 -1.98
CA ARG A 38 -15.54 -12.61 -1.16
C ARG A 38 -14.50 -12.26 -0.11
N ASN A 39 -13.93 -11.08 -0.18
CA ASN A 39 -12.84 -10.64 0.70
C ASN A 39 -11.71 -11.69 0.77
N THR A 40 -11.29 -12.18 -0.39
CA THR A 40 -10.25 -13.20 -0.52
C THR A 40 -8.97 -12.61 -1.05
N GLU A 41 -7.85 -13.26 -0.73
CA GLU A 41 -6.56 -12.87 -1.29
C GLU A 41 -6.50 -13.17 -2.78
N PRO A 42 -6.01 -12.22 -3.59
CA PRO A 42 -5.77 -12.50 -5.00
C PRO A 42 -4.62 -13.49 -5.16
N LYS A 43 -4.67 -14.26 -6.25
CA LYS A 43 -3.54 -15.09 -6.65
C LYS A 43 -2.34 -14.18 -6.98
N ILE A 44 -1.13 -14.74 -6.89
CA ILE A 44 0.10 -13.99 -7.20
C ILE A 44 0.05 -13.42 -8.63
N SER A 45 -0.42 -14.19 -9.59
CA SER A 45 -0.55 -13.73 -10.98
C SER A 45 -1.51 -12.54 -11.09
N THR A 46 -2.62 -12.58 -10.38
CA THR A 46 -3.61 -11.48 -10.34
C THR A 46 -3.01 -10.24 -9.68
N LEU A 47 -2.35 -10.41 -8.54
CA LEU A 47 -1.71 -9.31 -7.85
C LEU A 47 -0.59 -8.68 -8.67
N ARG A 48 0.18 -9.51 -9.39
CA ARG A 48 1.22 -9.00 -10.30
C ARG A 48 0.62 -8.15 -11.42
N ALA A 49 -0.50 -8.57 -11.99
CA ALA A 49 -1.19 -7.78 -13.00
C ALA A 49 -1.68 -6.44 -12.46
N ILE A 50 -2.22 -6.44 -11.24
CA ILE A 50 -2.67 -5.21 -10.57
C ILE A 50 -1.48 -4.27 -10.29
N CYS A 51 -0.39 -4.81 -9.77
CA CYS A 51 0.84 -4.03 -9.54
C CYS A 51 1.37 -3.43 -10.84
N GLY A 52 1.34 -4.20 -11.93
CA GLY A 52 1.73 -3.71 -13.24
C GLY A 52 0.88 -2.53 -13.70
N ALA A 53 -0.42 -2.57 -13.46
CA ALA A 53 -1.32 -1.47 -13.75
C ALA A 53 -0.97 -0.21 -12.95
N PHE A 54 -0.57 -0.38 -11.70
CA PHE A 54 -0.14 0.74 -10.85
C PHE A 54 1.29 1.22 -11.14
N GLY A 55 2.04 0.49 -11.96
CA GLY A 55 3.43 0.84 -12.25
C GLY A 55 4.40 0.54 -11.12
N ILE A 56 4.08 -0.43 -10.29
CA ILE A 56 4.92 -0.85 -9.16
C ILE A 56 5.25 -2.35 -9.25
N THR A 57 6.28 -2.77 -8.52
CA THR A 57 6.63 -4.18 -8.40
C THR A 57 5.87 -4.82 -7.23
N LEU A 58 5.86 -6.16 -7.16
CA LEU A 58 5.36 -6.86 -5.98
C LEU A 58 6.13 -6.47 -4.72
N SER A 59 7.44 -6.30 -4.84
CA SER A 59 8.28 -5.85 -3.74
C SER A 59 7.83 -4.49 -3.22
N ASP A 60 7.57 -3.55 -4.12
CA ASP A 60 7.05 -2.22 -3.75
C ASP A 60 5.70 -2.32 -3.05
N PHE A 61 4.84 -3.21 -3.55
CA PHE A 61 3.52 -3.40 -2.97
C PHE A 61 3.57 -3.87 -1.52
N PHE A 62 4.52 -4.76 -1.19
CA PHE A 62 4.64 -5.32 0.15
C PHE A 62 5.54 -4.52 1.08
N LYS A 63 6.10 -3.40 0.65
CA LYS A 63 6.86 -2.53 1.55
C LYS A 63 5.92 -1.85 2.53
N GLU A 64 6.29 -1.88 3.81
CA GLU A 64 5.55 -1.22 4.89
C GLU A 64 5.95 0.25 5.02
N GLU A 65 6.01 0.96 3.91
CA GLU A 65 6.55 2.31 3.86
C GLU A 65 5.68 3.36 4.55
N GLU A 66 4.37 3.13 4.64
CA GLU A 66 3.48 4.17 5.11
C GLU A 66 3.63 4.52 6.57
N LYS A 67 3.72 3.51 7.43
CA LYS A 67 3.94 3.74 8.86
C LYS A 67 5.34 4.27 9.11
N ASP A 68 6.33 3.74 8.40
CA ASP A 68 7.71 4.15 8.50
C ASP A 68 7.91 5.56 7.97
N ASP A 69 7.28 5.92 6.86
CA ASP A 69 7.33 7.26 6.28
C ASP A 69 6.69 8.31 7.17
N GLU A 70 5.55 8.02 7.78
CA GLU A 70 4.92 8.93 8.74
C GLU A 70 5.82 9.14 9.95
N LEU A 71 6.38 8.05 10.49
CA LEU A 71 7.28 8.13 11.61
C LEU A 71 8.53 8.93 11.27
N LEU A 72 9.13 8.66 10.11
CA LEU A 72 10.31 9.38 9.63
C LEU A 72 10.02 10.87 9.42
N ARG A 73 8.87 11.23 8.85
CA ARG A 73 8.47 12.63 8.69
C ARG A 73 8.31 13.33 10.03
N LYS A 74 7.68 12.67 11.00
CA LYS A 74 7.52 13.20 12.35
C LYS A 74 8.86 13.38 13.04
N VAL A 75 9.75 12.41 12.90
CA VAL A 75 11.11 12.50 13.47
C VAL A 75 11.90 13.64 12.82
N LYS A 76 11.82 13.79 11.50
CA LYS A 76 12.52 14.86 10.78
C LYS A 76 11.99 16.25 11.13
N SER A 77 10.72 16.37 11.50
CA SER A 77 10.12 17.63 11.90
C SER A 77 10.40 18.03 13.35
N LEU A 78 10.95 17.12 14.15
CA LEU A 78 11.29 17.39 15.54
C LEU A 78 12.47 18.33 15.64
N SER A 79 12.49 19.17 16.70
CA SER A 79 13.64 20.01 17.04
C SER A 79 14.84 19.12 17.42
N PRO A 80 16.08 19.63 17.32
CA PRO A 80 17.26 18.85 17.74
C PRO A 80 17.17 18.33 19.17
N GLU A 81 16.58 19.10 20.07
CA GLU A 81 16.39 18.69 21.47
C GLU A 81 15.42 17.51 21.59
N ASN A 82 14.30 17.55 20.87
CA ASN A 82 13.34 16.49 20.85
C ASN A 82 13.89 15.21 20.20
N LYS A 83 14.72 15.36 19.18
CA LYS A 83 15.42 14.22 18.57
C LYS A 83 16.34 13.53 19.57
N LYS A 84 17.08 14.30 20.38
CA LYS A 84 17.95 13.75 21.43
C LYS A 84 17.13 13.01 22.49
N ALA A 85 16.02 13.59 22.92
CA ALA A 85 15.13 12.96 23.89
C ALA A 85 14.59 11.63 23.37
N LEU A 86 14.16 11.59 22.09
CA LEU A 86 13.67 10.38 21.46
C LEU A 86 14.76 9.30 21.37
N LEU A 87 15.98 9.69 20.99
CA LEU A 87 17.12 8.77 20.93
C LEU A 87 17.45 8.17 22.29
N GLN A 88 17.39 8.99 23.36
CA GLN A 88 17.61 8.49 24.71
C GLN A 88 16.55 7.49 25.15
N LEU A 89 15.29 7.75 24.84
CA LEU A 89 14.20 6.81 25.12
C LEU A 89 14.42 5.47 24.42
N LEU A 90 14.85 5.51 23.18
CA LEU A 90 15.12 4.30 22.39
C LEU A 90 16.30 3.51 22.93
N LYS A 91 17.31 4.18 23.51
CA LYS A 91 18.47 3.53 24.12
C LYS A 91 18.13 2.81 25.41
N ASN A 92 17.09 3.22 26.11
CA ASN A 92 16.65 2.65 27.37
C ASN A 92 15.65 1.50 27.22
N ILE A 93 15.28 1.19 26.02
CA ILE A 93 14.45 0.04 25.66
C ILE A 93 15.36 -1.12 25.29
#